data_b47dbd1eed994e4db16889238e3a00d3
#
_entry.id   b47dbd1eed994e4db16889238e3a00d3
#
_cell.length_a   1.000
_cell.length_b   1.000
_cell.length_c   1.000
_cell.angle_alpha   90.00
_cell.angle_beta   90.00
_cell.angle_gamma   90.00
#
_symmetry.space_group_name_H-M   'P 1'
#
loop_
_entity.id
_entity.type
_entity.pdbx_description
1 polymer ?
#
loop_
_entity_poly.entity_id
_entity_poly.type
_entity_poly.pdbx_seq_one_letter_code
_entity_poly.pdbx_strand_id
1 'polypeptide(L)'
;MRSASEEMVNRVPYHHEQDVQFSVDFVSPNLEAIGDRVVGYDPHKSVKVESVELDRTVYVVYTASGASGAADEIEYDLVEYIGSMEPANAVIATRLVDVFRTVLEENYEEEGTRVRAYKDIAAEEIEPALNQIDWTGTAVEVAGRLAANLILKHVLPNANHRTAIGMSQLYLKRVNPGFSMPETAIQSEGTDEYDWMAWVNDYINESKRLLTVRRKGGRFKYLEKFGCDVLVRKHDVEIPLEAYELDLQPSQRWRMYANRHEKLWVTFTGEAVRRAGMTDLLDTDGLTKREFADTLRELG
;
A
#
# COMPACT_ATOMS: atom_id res chain seq x y z
N MET A 1 -34.13 -21.37 -25.25
CA MET A 1 -33.08 -20.34 -25.13
C MET A 1 -33.44 -19.43 -23.97
N ARG A 2 -32.83 -19.62 -22.79
CA ARG A 2 -32.98 -18.71 -21.66
C ARG A 2 -32.01 -17.57 -21.92
N SER A 3 -32.51 -16.35 -22.03
CA SER A 3 -31.76 -15.11 -21.99
C SER A 3 -30.90 -15.15 -20.74
N ALA A 4 -29.57 -15.03 -20.89
CA ALA A 4 -28.70 -14.70 -19.79
C ALA A 4 -29.12 -13.29 -19.34
N SER A 5 -29.83 -13.18 -18.21
CA SER A 5 -29.92 -11.93 -17.50
C SER A 5 -28.48 -11.57 -17.10
N GLU A 6 -27.97 -10.44 -17.54
CA GLU A 6 -26.80 -9.84 -16.94
C GLU A 6 -27.09 -9.78 -15.43
N GLU A 7 -26.43 -10.60 -14.64
CA GLU A 7 -26.49 -10.53 -13.19
C GLU A 7 -25.98 -9.14 -12.81
N MET A 8 -26.86 -8.36 -12.22
CA MET A 8 -26.52 -6.98 -11.81
C MET A 8 -25.55 -7.08 -10.65
N VAL A 9 -24.29 -6.72 -10.88
CA VAL A 9 -23.20 -6.75 -9.90
C VAL A 9 -23.44 -5.65 -8.88
N ASN A 10 -23.64 -5.99 -7.61
CA ASN A 10 -23.85 -5.06 -6.52
C ASN A 10 -22.53 -4.48 -6.04
N ARG A 11 -22.37 -3.18 -6.21
CA ARG A 11 -21.12 -2.44 -5.91
C ARG A 11 -21.31 -1.52 -4.73
N VAL A 12 -20.36 -1.51 -3.81
CA VAL A 12 -20.33 -0.58 -2.67
C VAL A 12 -19.02 0.21 -2.68
N PRO A 13 -19.09 1.56 -2.60
CA PRO A 13 -17.89 2.39 -2.49
C PRO A 13 -17.13 2.10 -1.20
N TYR A 14 -15.84 1.80 -1.30
CA TYR A 14 -14.96 1.69 -0.13
C TYR A 14 -14.57 3.06 0.43
N HIS A 15 -14.42 4.05 -0.45
CA HIS A 15 -14.30 5.45 -0.06
C HIS A 15 -15.61 6.17 -0.34
N HIS A 16 -15.95 7.12 0.52
CA HIS A 16 -17.15 7.94 0.33
C HIS A 16 -17.06 8.70 -1.00
N GLU A 17 -18.13 8.66 -1.81
CA GLU A 17 -18.12 9.19 -3.18
C GLU A 17 -17.77 10.67 -3.28
N GLN A 18 -18.33 11.49 -2.37
CA GLN A 18 -18.09 12.93 -2.36
C GLN A 18 -16.83 13.34 -1.58
N ASP A 19 -16.24 12.43 -0.80
CA ASP A 19 -15.06 12.73 0.02
C ASP A 19 -14.20 11.49 0.22
N VAL A 20 -13.28 11.32 -0.70
CA VAL A 20 -12.39 10.15 -0.78
C VAL A 20 -11.44 9.97 0.42
N GLN A 21 -11.40 10.90 1.38
CA GLN A 21 -10.65 10.72 2.63
C GLN A 21 -11.37 9.79 3.59
N PHE A 22 -12.69 9.74 3.50
CA PHE A 22 -13.50 8.84 4.30
C PHE A 22 -13.47 7.43 3.72
N SER A 23 -13.26 6.43 4.56
CA SER A 23 -13.26 5.02 4.18
C SER A 23 -14.16 4.19 5.10
N VAL A 24 -14.66 3.08 4.58
CA VAL A 24 -15.54 2.15 5.34
C VAL A 24 -14.86 1.75 6.65
N ASP A 25 -15.56 2.03 7.76
CA ASP A 25 -15.15 1.61 9.10
C ASP A 25 -16.09 0.59 9.74
N PHE A 26 -17.39 0.73 9.55
CA PHE A 26 -18.37 -0.19 10.13
C PHE A 26 -19.56 -0.37 9.18
N VAL A 27 -20.22 -1.52 9.26
CA VAL A 27 -21.37 -1.88 8.43
C VAL A 27 -22.41 -2.62 9.29
N SER A 28 -23.67 -2.23 9.20
CA SER A 28 -24.77 -2.94 9.87
C SER A 28 -26.10 -2.69 9.14
N PRO A 29 -27.00 -3.68 9.08
CA PRO A 29 -28.38 -3.46 8.67
C PRO A 29 -29.23 -2.84 9.79
N ASN A 30 -28.70 -2.74 11.01
CA ASN A 30 -29.40 -2.19 12.18
C ASN A 30 -28.92 -0.78 12.48
N LEU A 31 -29.83 0.20 12.39
CA LEU A 31 -29.53 1.61 12.63
C LEU A 31 -29.13 1.89 14.09
N GLU A 32 -29.70 1.15 15.06
CA GLU A 32 -29.32 1.26 16.47
C GLU A 32 -27.86 0.88 16.70
N ALA A 33 -27.40 -0.23 16.09
CA ALA A 33 -26.00 -0.63 16.13
C ALA A 33 -25.05 0.39 15.46
N ILE A 34 -25.54 1.13 14.46
CA ILE A 34 -24.82 2.26 13.88
C ILE A 34 -24.70 3.40 14.88
N GLY A 35 -25.81 3.75 15.56
CA GLY A 35 -25.83 4.78 16.59
C GLY A 35 -24.85 4.48 17.72
N ASP A 36 -24.88 3.27 18.28
CA ASP A 36 -23.97 2.82 19.33
C ASP A 36 -22.50 2.88 18.87
N ARG A 37 -22.25 2.50 17.63
CA ARG A 37 -20.90 2.54 17.06
C ARG A 37 -20.39 3.98 16.93
N VAL A 38 -21.21 4.90 16.44
CA VAL A 38 -20.86 6.32 16.23
C VAL A 38 -20.60 7.02 17.56
N VAL A 39 -21.42 6.75 18.58
CA VAL A 39 -21.22 7.29 19.93
C VAL A 39 -19.90 6.83 20.55
N GLY A 40 -19.42 5.63 20.19
CA GLY A 40 -18.16 5.08 20.67
C GLY A 40 -16.90 5.59 19.96
N TYR A 41 -17.03 6.49 18.98
CA TYR A 41 -15.85 7.11 18.35
C TYR A 41 -15.31 8.29 19.18
N ASP A 42 -14.03 8.60 18.94
CA ASP A 42 -13.43 9.82 19.44
C ASP A 42 -14.24 11.03 18.95
N PRO A 43 -14.57 12.02 19.82
CA PRO A 43 -15.33 13.23 19.46
C PRO A 43 -14.73 14.04 18.30
N HIS A 44 -13.41 13.93 18.08
CA HIS A 44 -12.72 14.61 16.99
C HIS A 44 -12.71 13.81 15.67
N LYS A 45 -13.21 12.58 15.68
CA LYS A 45 -13.25 11.74 14.49
C LYS A 45 -14.42 12.14 13.60
N SER A 46 -14.12 12.52 12.37
CA SER A 46 -15.16 12.81 11.38
C SER A 46 -15.83 11.52 10.90
N VAL A 47 -17.16 11.52 10.90
CA VAL A 47 -17.99 10.35 10.58
C VAL A 47 -19.05 10.74 9.56
N LYS A 48 -19.28 9.87 8.57
CA LYS A 48 -20.41 9.92 7.65
C LYS A 48 -21.13 8.58 7.66
N VAL A 49 -22.44 8.59 7.50
CA VAL A 49 -23.26 7.38 7.45
C VAL A 49 -24.11 7.43 6.19
N GLU A 50 -24.07 6.37 5.40
CA GLU A 50 -24.89 6.22 4.20
C GLU A 50 -25.67 4.92 4.23
N SER A 51 -26.81 4.88 3.58
CA SER A 51 -27.58 3.67 3.32
C SER A 51 -27.29 3.17 1.92
N VAL A 52 -27.08 1.87 1.79
CA VAL A 52 -26.87 1.18 0.53
C VAL A 52 -27.94 0.10 0.39
N GLU A 53 -28.59 0.06 -0.76
CA GLU A 53 -29.59 -0.97 -1.08
C GLU A 53 -28.85 -2.17 -1.74
N LEU A 54 -28.84 -3.28 -1.01
CA LEU A 54 -28.37 -4.59 -1.43
C LEU A 54 -29.56 -5.57 -1.37
N ASP A 55 -29.37 -6.84 -0.96
CA ASP A 55 -30.47 -7.76 -0.65
C ASP A 55 -31.41 -7.20 0.44
N ARG A 56 -30.90 -6.26 1.18
CA ARG A 56 -31.61 -5.40 2.16
C ARG A 56 -30.87 -4.08 2.29
N THR A 57 -31.54 -3.09 2.86
CA THR A 57 -30.87 -1.84 3.23
C THR A 57 -29.79 -2.10 4.28
N VAL A 58 -28.57 -1.65 4.00
CA VAL A 58 -27.40 -1.74 4.88
C VAL A 58 -26.85 -0.33 5.11
N TYR A 59 -26.50 -0.01 6.34
CA TYR A 59 -25.88 1.26 6.69
C TYR A 59 -24.37 1.10 6.75
N VAL A 60 -23.65 1.98 6.07
CA VAL A 60 -22.19 2.02 6.00
C VAL A 60 -21.70 3.25 6.72
N VAL A 61 -20.82 3.04 7.71
CA VAL A 61 -20.15 4.13 8.42
C VAL A 61 -18.77 4.35 7.78
N TYR A 62 -18.56 5.57 7.32
CA TYR A 62 -17.28 6.03 6.81
C TYR A 62 -16.60 6.93 7.83
N THR A 63 -15.29 6.77 8.00
CA THR A 63 -14.49 7.63 8.88
C THR A 63 -13.26 8.15 8.16
N ALA A 64 -12.87 9.39 8.47
CA ALA A 64 -11.65 9.99 8.00
C ALA A 64 -10.57 9.98 9.10
N SER A 65 -9.32 9.80 8.69
CA SER A 65 -8.14 10.03 9.53
C SER A 65 -7.61 11.44 9.25
N GLY A 66 -7.28 12.17 10.29
CA GLY A 66 -7.20 13.62 10.30
C GLY A 66 -5.91 14.30 9.83
N ALA A 67 -5.06 13.72 9.00
CA ALA A 67 -3.93 14.47 8.46
C ALA A 67 -4.37 15.34 7.28
N SER A 68 -4.04 16.63 7.33
CA SER A 68 -4.30 17.59 6.26
C SER A 68 -3.04 18.41 5.99
N GLY A 69 -2.61 18.48 4.73
CA GLY A 69 -1.43 19.23 4.29
C GLY A 69 -0.69 18.49 3.17
N ALA A 70 0.33 19.12 2.63
CA ALA A 70 1.23 18.46 1.70
C ALA A 70 2.18 17.53 2.44
N ALA A 71 2.55 16.41 1.84
CA ALA A 71 3.38 15.39 2.48
C ALA A 71 4.82 15.87 2.75
N ASP A 72 5.30 16.85 2.00
CA ASP A 72 6.60 17.50 2.14
C ASP A 72 6.62 18.62 3.20
N GLU A 73 5.45 19.10 3.64
CA GLU A 73 5.31 20.17 4.66
C GLU A 73 5.22 19.59 6.09
N ILE A 74 5.08 18.27 6.24
CA ILE A 74 5.04 17.67 7.56
C ILE A 74 6.46 17.71 8.16
N GLU A 75 6.65 18.52 9.19
CA GLU A 75 7.90 18.52 9.97
C GLU A 75 8.02 17.20 10.73
N TYR A 76 9.13 16.50 10.50
CA TYR A 76 9.42 15.25 11.18
C TYR A 76 10.64 15.41 12.07
N ASP A 77 10.50 15.18 13.34
CA ASP A 77 11.65 14.95 14.21
C ASP A 77 12.16 13.51 14.03
N LEU A 78 12.57 13.21 12.77
CA LEU A 78 13.11 11.90 12.41
C LEU A 78 14.52 11.69 12.97
N VAL A 79 15.24 12.77 13.31
CA VAL A 79 16.64 12.72 13.72
C VAL A 79 16.77 11.95 15.04
N GLU A 80 15.89 12.21 15.98
CA GLU A 80 15.89 11.51 17.28
C GLU A 80 15.54 10.03 17.10
N TYR A 81 14.49 9.71 16.34
CA TYR A 81 14.10 8.32 16.07
C TYR A 81 15.18 7.54 15.33
N ILE A 82 15.71 8.10 14.25
CA ILE A 82 16.77 7.44 13.47
C ILE A 82 18.03 7.28 14.32
N GLY A 83 18.38 8.29 15.13
CA GLY A 83 19.55 8.23 16.00
C GLY A 83 19.47 7.19 17.10
N SER A 84 18.26 6.73 17.46
CA SER A 84 18.04 5.69 18.47
C SER A 84 18.00 4.27 17.90
N MET A 85 17.93 4.12 16.57
CA MET A 85 17.85 2.80 15.90
C MET A 85 19.18 2.04 15.97
N GLU A 86 19.09 0.73 15.75
CA GLU A 86 20.26 -0.10 15.46
C GLU A 86 21.03 0.49 14.24
N PRO A 87 22.38 0.55 14.26
CA PRO A 87 23.17 1.29 13.25
C PRO A 87 22.88 0.94 11.78
N ALA A 88 22.59 -0.32 11.46
CA ALA A 88 22.22 -0.69 10.10
C ALA A 88 20.81 -0.18 9.74
N ASN A 89 19.86 -0.26 10.68
CA ASN A 89 18.52 0.27 10.50
C ASN A 89 18.54 1.80 10.31
N ALA A 90 19.36 2.52 11.09
CA ALA A 90 19.51 3.98 10.98
C ALA A 90 19.96 4.41 9.58
N VAL A 91 20.95 3.72 9.01
CA VAL A 91 21.44 4.00 7.65
C VAL A 91 20.36 3.73 6.60
N ILE A 92 19.68 2.59 6.69
CA ILE A 92 18.62 2.23 5.75
C ILE A 92 17.43 3.20 5.88
N ALA A 93 17.05 3.58 7.11
CA ALA A 93 15.99 4.53 7.38
C ALA A 93 16.31 5.93 6.81
N THR A 94 17.56 6.39 6.92
CA THR A 94 18.01 7.65 6.30
C THR A 94 17.79 7.60 4.78
N ARG A 95 18.21 6.52 4.13
CA ARG A 95 18.00 6.36 2.68
C ARG A 95 16.53 6.20 2.29
N LEU A 96 15.70 5.59 3.13
CA LEU A 96 14.25 5.55 2.93
C LEU A 96 13.66 6.96 2.86
N VAL A 97 14.10 7.85 3.76
CA VAL A 97 13.66 9.26 3.77
C VAL A 97 14.16 10.00 2.53
N ASP A 98 15.41 9.79 2.12
CA ASP A 98 15.97 10.39 0.91
C ASP A 98 15.17 9.96 -0.34
N VAL A 99 14.93 8.66 -0.50
CA VAL A 99 14.12 8.12 -1.61
C VAL A 99 12.70 8.67 -1.57
N PHE A 100 12.11 8.80 -0.39
CA PHE A 100 10.78 9.40 -0.25
C PHE A 100 10.76 10.86 -0.73
N ARG A 101 11.75 11.67 -0.35
CA ARG A 101 11.87 13.06 -0.81
C ARG A 101 12.02 13.14 -2.33
N THR A 102 12.89 12.32 -2.91
CA THR A 102 13.04 12.23 -4.36
C THR A 102 11.72 11.90 -5.05
N VAL A 103 10.95 10.92 -4.54
CA VAL A 103 9.62 10.56 -5.09
C VAL A 103 8.65 11.75 -5.01
N LEU A 104 8.69 12.56 -3.95
CA LEU A 104 7.84 13.75 -3.84
C LEU A 104 8.23 14.85 -4.83
N GLU A 105 9.53 15.05 -5.02
CA GLU A 105 10.09 16.01 -5.98
C GLU A 105 9.74 15.61 -7.42
N GLU A 106 9.99 14.35 -7.80
CA GLU A 106 9.61 13.80 -9.10
C GLU A 106 8.11 13.97 -9.37
N ASN A 107 7.26 13.61 -8.40
CA ASN A 107 5.81 13.78 -8.56
C ASN A 107 5.41 15.26 -8.76
N TYR A 108 6.08 16.17 -8.06
CA TYR A 108 5.80 17.60 -8.23
C TYR A 108 6.23 18.11 -9.61
N GLU A 109 7.37 17.63 -10.12
CA GLU A 109 7.85 17.96 -11.46
C GLU A 109 6.94 17.41 -12.56
N GLU A 110 6.42 16.19 -12.37
CA GLU A 110 5.54 15.50 -13.33
C GLU A 110 4.11 16.08 -13.33
N GLU A 111 3.50 16.24 -12.15
CA GLU A 111 2.06 16.56 -12.02
C GLU A 111 1.81 18.05 -11.71
N GLY A 112 2.84 18.84 -11.39
CA GLY A 112 2.71 20.23 -10.97
C GLY A 112 1.96 20.42 -9.64
N THR A 113 1.62 19.32 -8.94
CA THR A 113 0.86 19.34 -7.69
C THR A 113 1.60 18.59 -6.59
N ARG A 114 1.50 19.11 -5.35
CA ARG A 114 2.12 18.45 -4.20
C ARG A 114 1.34 17.23 -3.74
N VAL A 115 2.05 16.17 -3.40
CA VAL A 115 1.45 14.96 -2.85
C VAL A 115 0.83 15.25 -1.49
N ARG A 116 -0.47 14.99 -1.34
CA ARG A 116 -1.20 15.21 -0.10
C ARG A 116 -0.88 14.15 0.93
N ALA A 117 -0.65 14.55 2.18
CA ALA A 117 -0.54 13.64 3.30
C ALA A 117 -1.91 13.10 3.74
N TYR A 118 -1.98 11.81 4.03
CA TYR A 118 -3.18 11.15 4.57
C TYR A 118 -3.07 10.85 6.08
N LYS A 119 -1.86 10.97 6.62
CA LYS A 119 -1.53 10.71 8.02
C LYS A 119 -0.13 11.30 8.30
N ASP A 120 0.23 11.34 9.57
CA ASP A 120 1.61 11.61 9.98
C ASP A 120 2.54 10.46 9.60
N ILE A 121 3.85 10.72 9.60
CA ILE A 121 4.84 9.66 9.46
C ILE A 121 4.81 8.78 10.71
N ALA A 122 4.88 7.46 10.51
CA ALA A 122 4.99 6.49 11.60
C ALA A 122 6.47 6.09 11.76
N ALA A 123 7.29 7.01 12.27
CA ALA A 123 8.74 6.82 12.40
C ALA A 123 9.08 5.59 13.26
N GLU A 124 8.29 5.35 14.31
CA GLU A 124 8.39 4.20 15.22
C GLU A 124 8.17 2.85 14.53
N GLU A 125 7.53 2.82 13.37
CA GLU A 125 7.27 1.61 12.60
C GLU A 125 8.38 1.28 11.59
N ILE A 126 9.34 2.18 11.33
CA ILE A 126 10.42 1.98 10.36
C ILE A 126 11.33 0.83 10.82
N GLU A 127 11.86 0.90 12.03
CA GLU A 127 12.75 -0.13 12.56
C GLU A 127 12.05 -1.50 12.67
N PRO A 128 10.83 -1.62 13.21
CA PRO A 128 10.04 -2.86 13.13
C PRO A 128 9.83 -3.37 11.69
N ALA A 129 9.64 -2.50 10.70
CA ALA A 129 9.52 -2.90 9.31
C ALA A 129 10.81 -3.57 8.81
N LEU A 130 11.96 -2.96 9.08
CA LEU A 130 13.28 -3.47 8.68
C LEU A 130 13.67 -4.77 9.41
N ASN A 131 13.29 -4.87 10.69
CA ASN A 131 13.58 -6.05 11.52
C ASN A 131 12.70 -7.28 11.17
N GLN A 132 11.57 -7.09 10.51
CA GLN A 132 10.72 -8.19 10.04
C GLN A 132 11.17 -8.80 8.71
N ILE A 133 12.11 -8.16 8.02
CA ILE A 133 12.62 -8.66 6.74
C ILE A 133 13.53 -9.88 7.00
N ASP A 134 13.26 -10.97 6.30
CA ASP A 134 14.22 -12.04 6.13
C ASP A 134 15.25 -11.62 5.06
N TRP A 135 16.46 -11.29 5.51
CA TRP A 135 17.57 -10.83 4.68
C TRP A 135 18.39 -11.99 4.08
N THR A 136 17.82 -13.19 4.05
CA THR A 136 18.44 -14.36 3.42
C THR A 136 17.80 -14.68 2.06
N GLY A 137 18.52 -15.41 1.22
CA GLY A 137 18.03 -15.82 -0.11
C GLY A 137 18.57 -14.95 -1.24
N THR A 138 17.92 -14.97 -2.38
CA THR A 138 18.38 -14.25 -3.58
C THR A 138 18.15 -12.73 -3.47
N ALA A 139 18.88 -11.97 -4.29
CA ALA A 139 18.75 -10.52 -4.36
C ALA A 139 17.30 -10.08 -4.64
N VAL A 140 16.60 -10.82 -5.50
CA VAL A 140 15.20 -10.59 -5.85
C VAL A 140 14.27 -10.82 -4.65
N GLU A 141 14.50 -11.88 -3.89
CA GLU A 141 13.68 -12.19 -2.71
C GLU A 141 13.84 -11.12 -1.64
N VAL A 142 15.07 -10.73 -1.33
CA VAL A 142 15.33 -9.71 -0.30
C VAL A 142 14.79 -8.35 -0.73
N ALA A 143 15.01 -7.93 -1.98
CA ALA A 143 14.48 -6.66 -2.50
C ALA A 143 12.95 -6.63 -2.48
N GLY A 144 12.29 -7.74 -2.83
CA GLY A 144 10.84 -7.88 -2.77
C GLY A 144 10.30 -7.84 -1.34
N ARG A 145 10.96 -8.52 -0.38
CA ARG A 145 10.61 -8.47 1.05
C ARG A 145 10.80 -7.09 1.64
N LEU A 146 11.84 -6.36 1.23
CA LEU A 146 12.07 -4.97 1.63
C LEU A 146 10.89 -4.09 1.20
N ALA A 147 10.51 -4.13 -0.07
CA ALA A 147 9.35 -3.39 -0.58
C ALA A 147 8.07 -3.80 0.16
N ALA A 148 7.81 -5.10 0.29
CA ALA A 148 6.61 -5.63 0.94
C ALA A 148 6.45 -5.13 2.38
N ASN A 149 7.50 -5.17 3.19
CA ASN A 149 7.45 -4.78 4.59
C ASN A 149 7.29 -3.27 4.78
N LEU A 150 7.97 -2.44 3.98
CA LEU A 150 7.80 -0.99 4.00
C LEU A 150 6.35 -0.59 3.66
N ILE A 151 5.76 -1.22 2.63
CA ILE A 151 4.36 -0.98 2.25
C ILE A 151 3.39 -1.50 3.32
N LEU A 152 3.65 -2.70 3.85
CA LEU A 152 2.79 -3.36 4.84
C LEU A 152 2.65 -2.54 6.12
N LYS A 153 3.73 -1.96 6.60
CA LYS A 153 3.78 -1.07 7.77
C LYS A 153 3.23 0.32 7.46
N HIS A 154 3.25 0.69 6.18
CA HIS A 154 2.70 1.97 5.72
C HIS A 154 3.31 3.16 6.47
N VAL A 155 4.64 3.19 6.59
CA VAL A 155 5.36 4.12 7.48
C VAL A 155 5.27 5.58 7.04
N LEU A 156 5.13 5.84 5.73
CA LEU A 156 5.14 7.19 5.15
C LEU A 156 3.72 7.79 5.07
N PRO A 157 3.61 9.14 5.07
CA PRO A 157 2.33 9.84 5.00
C PRO A 157 1.58 9.62 3.67
N ASN A 158 2.31 9.36 2.60
CA ASN A 158 1.84 8.99 1.25
C ASN A 158 2.98 8.32 0.47
N ALA A 159 2.78 8.08 -0.83
CA ALA A 159 3.77 7.56 -1.78
C ALA A 159 4.46 6.23 -1.35
N ASN A 160 3.88 5.47 -0.41
CA ASN A 160 4.50 4.26 0.16
C ASN A 160 4.90 3.22 -0.90
N HIS A 161 4.09 3.04 -1.97
CA HIS A 161 4.42 2.10 -3.04
C HIS A 161 5.60 2.58 -3.89
N ARG A 162 5.58 3.85 -4.34
CA ARG A 162 6.67 4.43 -5.15
C ARG A 162 7.99 4.40 -4.39
N THR A 163 7.98 4.83 -3.11
CA THR A 163 9.18 4.81 -2.27
C THR A 163 9.69 3.39 -2.03
N ALA A 164 8.82 2.42 -1.80
CA ALA A 164 9.23 1.03 -1.61
C ALA A 164 9.81 0.41 -2.89
N ILE A 165 9.29 0.76 -4.06
CA ILE A 165 9.87 0.39 -5.37
C ILE A 165 11.26 1.04 -5.51
N GLY A 166 11.41 2.32 -5.17
CA GLY A 166 12.71 3.01 -5.16
C GLY A 166 13.73 2.36 -4.24
N MET A 167 13.31 1.93 -3.04
CA MET A 167 14.17 1.21 -2.11
C MET A 167 14.57 -0.19 -2.64
N SER A 168 13.65 -0.89 -3.30
CA SER A 168 13.92 -2.15 -3.99
C SER A 168 14.95 -1.98 -5.12
N GLN A 169 14.78 -0.93 -5.94
CA GLN A 169 15.73 -0.54 -6.97
C GLN A 169 17.11 -0.22 -6.38
N LEU A 170 17.15 0.56 -5.30
CA LEU A 170 18.39 0.91 -4.62
C LEU A 170 19.10 -0.35 -4.12
N TYR A 171 18.37 -1.28 -3.51
CA TYR A 171 18.92 -2.56 -3.07
C TYR A 171 19.55 -3.35 -4.23
N LEU A 172 18.81 -3.53 -5.33
CA LEU A 172 19.31 -4.25 -6.50
C LEU A 172 20.52 -3.58 -7.14
N LYS A 173 20.58 -2.23 -7.17
CA LYS A 173 21.77 -1.47 -7.60
C LYS A 173 22.97 -1.68 -6.70
N ARG A 174 22.78 -2.01 -5.41
CA ARG A 174 23.90 -2.34 -4.51
C ARG A 174 24.42 -3.76 -4.74
N VAL A 175 23.55 -4.70 -5.10
CA VAL A 175 23.97 -6.05 -5.52
C VAL A 175 24.66 -6.01 -6.88
N ASN A 176 24.09 -5.28 -7.84
CA ASN A 176 24.65 -5.12 -9.18
C ASN A 176 24.49 -3.67 -9.65
N PRO A 177 25.60 -2.87 -9.69
CA PRO A 177 25.56 -1.46 -10.09
C PRO A 177 24.98 -1.18 -11.49
N GLY A 178 24.98 -2.18 -12.37
CA GLY A 178 24.39 -2.09 -13.71
C GLY A 178 22.87 -2.15 -13.73
N PHE A 179 22.20 -2.49 -12.61
CA PHE A 179 20.75 -2.58 -12.57
C PHE A 179 20.11 -1.21 -12.74
N SER A 180 19.14 -1.14 -13.62
CA SER A 180 18.21 -0.01 -13.73
C SER A 180 16.79 -0.52 -13.75
N MET A 181 15.90 0.12 -12.98
CA MET A 181 14.48 -0.21 -13.02
C MET A 181 13.96 -0.01 -14.45
N PRO A 182 13.23 -0.95 -15.01
CA PRO A 182 12.50 -0.72 -16.26
C PRO A 182 11.60 0.49 -16.14
N GLU A 183 11.37 1.17 -17.25
CA GLU A 183 10.45 2.30 -17.29
C GLU A 183 9.09 1.90 -16.72
N THR A 184 8.60 2.69 -15.77
CA THR A 184 7.37 2.40 -15.01
C THR A 184 6.27 3.43 -15.26
N ALA A 185 6.57 4.51 -15.99
CA ALA A 185 5.61 5.51 -16.43
C ALA A 185 5.84 5.82 -17.90
N ILE A 186 4.75 5.94 -18.66
CA ILE A 186 4.76 6.37 -20.07
C ILE A 186 3.83 7.56 -20.16
N GLN A 187 4.30 8.63 -20.78
CA GLN A 187 3.43 9.75 -21.14
C GLN A 187 2.50 9.29 -22.26
N SER A 188 1.20 9.39 -22.06
CA SER A 188 0.21 9.05 -23.07
C SER A 188 0.30 10.03 -24.24
N GLU A 189 0.42 9.52 -25.48
CA GLU A 189 0.50 10.38 -26.67
C GLU A 189 -0.70 11.33 -26.76
N GLY A 190 -0.44 12.63 -26.74
CA GLY A 190 -1.44 13.68 -26.91
C GLY A 190 -2.22 14.09 -25.66
N THR A 191 -1.81 13.64 -24.47
CA THR A 191 -2.34 14.07 -23.18
C THR A 191 -1.19 14.45 -22.24
N ASP A 192 -1.47 15.30 -21.25
CA ASP A 192 -0.54 15.56 -20.14
C ASP A 192 -0.65 14.51 -19.02
N GLU A 193 -1.37 13.40 -19.28
CA GLU A 193 -1.56 12.31 -18.32
C GLU A 193 -0.43 11.29 -18.46
N TYR A 194 0.26 11.03 -17.34
CA TYR A 194 1.20 9.93 -17.20
C TYR A 194 0.44 8.62 -16.92
N ASP A 195 0.53 7.68 -17.86
CA ASP A 195 0.05 6.33 -17.65
C ASP A 195 1.20 5.45 -17.15
N TRP A 196 1.07 4.95 -15.92
CA TRP A 196 1.98 3.95 -15.37
C TRP A 196 1.87 2.69 -16.21
N MET A 197 2.99 2.09 -16.58
CA MET A 197 2.96 0.83 -17.33
C MET A 197 2.02 -0.14 -16.64
N ALA A 198 1.12 -0.73 -17.41
CA ALA A 198 0.04 -1.59 -16.90
C ALA A 198 0.54 -2.67 -15.93
N TRP A 199 1.73 -3.25 -16.23
CA TRP A 199 2.32 -4.28 -15.39
C TRP A 199 2.68 -3.80 -13.97
N VAL A 200 3.09 -2.54 -13.79
CA VAL A 200 3.37 -1.95 -12.45
C VAL A 200 2.06 -1.67 -11.72
N ASN A 201 1.08 -1.13 -12.44
CA ASN A 201 -0.24 -0.84 -11.87
C ASN A 201 -0.95 -2.08 -11.37
N ASP A 202 -0.82 -3.22 -12.06
CA ASP A 202 -1.40 -4.48 -11.63
C ASP A 202 -0.88 -4.89 -10.24
N TYR A 203 0.44 -4.79 -10.01
CA TYR A 203 1.04 -5.06 -8.71
C TYR A 203 0.62 -4.07 -7.63
N ILE A 204 0.60 -2.78 -7.94
CA ILE A 204 0.17 -1.73 -7.01
C ILE A 204 -1.31 -1.92 -6.64
N ASN A 205 -2.17 -2.21 -7.60
CA ASN A 205 -3.60 -2.39 -7.37
C ASN A 205 -3.87 -3.66 -6.58
N GLU A 206 -3.20 -4.77 -6.89
CA GLU A 206 -3.33 -6.00 -6.09
C GLU A 206 -2.79 -5.79 -4.67
N SER A 207 -1.68 -5.09 -4.49
CA SER A 207 -1.18 -4.69 -3.18
C SER A 207 -2.24 -3.90 -2.39
N LYS A 208 -2.87 -2.90 -3.02
CA LYS A 208 -3.95 -2.11 -2.39
C LYS A 208 -5.15 -2.99 -2.00
N ARG A 209 -5.53 -3.97 -2.82
CA ARG A 209 -6.60 -4.94 -2.52
C ARG A 209 -6.24 -5.76 -1.29
N LEU A 210 -5.08 -6.43 -1.32
CA LEU A 210 -4.59 -7.27 -0.23
C LEU A 210 -4.50 -6.53 1.11
N LEU A 211 -3.97 -5.31 1.12
CA LEU A 211 -3.86 -4.48 2.32
C LEU A 211 -5.24 -4.07 2.84
N THR A 212 -6.19 -3.78 1.96
CA THR A 212 -7.54 -3.39 2.33
C THR A 212 -8.29 -4.58 2.96
N VAL A 213 -8.24 -5.75 2.33
CA VAL A 213 -8.84 -6.98 2.86
C VAL A 213 -8.17 -7.41 4.16
N ARG A 214 -6.84 -7.31 4.26
CA ARG A 214 -6.10 -7.59 5.50
C ARG A 214 -6.62 -6.77 6.67
N ARG A 215 -6.86 -5.48 6.46
CA ARG A 215 -7.29 -4.55 7.52
C ARG A 215 -8.78 -4.62 7.81
N LYS A 216 -9.60 -4.78 6.80
CA LYS A 216 -11.06 -4.56 6.87
C LYS A 216 -11.89 -5.80 6.51
N GLY A 217 -11.30 -6.92 6.11
CA GLY A 217 -11.98 -8.11 5.60
C GLY A 217 -13.10 -8.65 6.51
N GLY A 218 -12.96 -8.54 7.83
CA GLY A 218 -14.04 -8.92 8.75
C GLY A 218 -15.31 -8.08 8.61
N ARG A 219 -15.21 -6.86 8.07
CA ARG A 219 -16.37 -6.00 7.75
C ARG A 219 -16.94 -6.32 6.39
N PHE A 220 -16.09 -6.68 5.44
CA PHE A 220 -16.47 -7.04 4.08
C PHE A 220 -17.29 -8.32 4.02
N LYS A 221 -17.03 -9.27 4.93
CA LYS A 221 -17.86 -10.45 5.14
C LYS A 221 -19.33 -10.09 5.38
N TYR A 222 -19.60 -9.02 6.11
CA TYR A 222 -20.99 -8.59 6.34
C TYR A 222 -21.61 -7.99 5.07
N LEU A 223 -20.85 -7.22 4.29
CA LEU A 223 -21.30 -6.70 3.00
C LEU A 223 -21.58 -7.84 2.02
N GLU A 224 -20.66 -8.79 1.87
CA GLU A 224 -20.86 -10.00 1.06
C GLU A 224 -22.12 -10.75 1.47
N LYS A 225 -22.32 -10.96 2.77
CA LYS A 225 -23.51 -11.63 3.31
C LYS A 225 -24.83 -10.91 2.97
N PHE A 226 -24.78 -9.63 2.68
CA PHE A 226 -25.93 -8.82 2.30
C PHE A 226 -26.03 -8.57 0.79
N GLY A 227 -25.26 -9.33 0.01
CA GLY A 227 -25.34 -9.32 -1.46
C GLY A 227 -24.41 -8.30 -2.14
N CYS A 228 -23.39 -7.79 -1.47
CA CYS A 228 -22.36 -6.99 -2.12
C CYS A 228 -21.34 -7.92 -2.82
N ASP A 229 -21.13 -7.72 -4.10
CA ASP A 229 -20.18 -8.49 -4.90
C ASP A 229 -18.80 -7.83 -4.96
N VAL A 230 -18.79 -6.49 -5.07
CA VAL A 230 -17.57 -5.73 -5.33
C VAL A 230 -17.51 -4.47 -4.46
N LEU A 231 -16.36 -4.24 -3.83
CA LEU A 231 -16.01 -2.95 -3.24
C LEU A 231 -15.17 -2.14 -4.22
N VAL A 232 -15.54 -0.87 -4.42
CA VAL A 232 -14.84 0.04 -5.33
C VAL A 232 -14.00 1.03 -4.52
N ARG A 233 -12.68 1.02 -4.72
CA ARG A 233 -11.74 1.97 -4.12
C ARG A 233 -11.49 3.16 -5.05
N LYS A 234 -10.72 4.14 -4.56
CA LYS A 234 -10.17 5.24 -5.35
C LYS A 234 -9.52 4.71 -6.64
N HIS A 235 -9.65 5.48 -7.72
CA HIS A 235 -9.13 5.15 -9.06
C HIS A 235 -9.68 3.80 -9.56
N ASP A 236 -10.96 3.55 -9.30
CA ASP A 236 -11.73 2.39 -9.78
C ASP A 236 -11.10 1.03 -9.48
N VAL A 237 -10.29 0.94 -8.42
CA VAL A 237 -9.70 -0.33 -7.98
C VAL A 237 -10.77 -1.19 -7.35
N GLU A 238 -11.27 -2.17 -8.10
CA GLU A 238 -12.28 -3.12 -7.66
C GLU A 238 -11.69 -4.20 -6.76
N ILE A 239 -12.44 -4.57 -5.71
CA ILE A 239 -12.18 -5.70 -4.82
C ILE A 239 -13.37 -6.65 -4.94
N PRO A 240 -13.32 -7.65 -5.83
CA PRO A 240 -14.34 -8.70 -5.87
C PRO A 240 -14.25 -9.54 -4.61
N LEU A 241 -15.33 -9.56 -3.80
CA LEU A 241 -15.28 -10.14 -2.46
C LEU A 241 -15.10 -11.65 -2.50
N GLU A 242 -15.64 -12.34 -3.49
CA GLU A 242 -15.50 -13.80 -3.71
C GLU A 242 -14.04 -14.25 -3.92
N ALA A 243 -13.14 -13.34 -4.36
CA ALA A 243 -11.73 -13.66 -4.57
C ALA A 243 -10.92 -13.76 -3.25
N TYR A 244 -11.55 -13.44 -2.11
CA TYR A 244 -10.87 -13.33 -0.83
C TYR A 244 -11.55 -14.17 0.26
N GLU A 245 -10.74 -14.81 1.09
CA GLU A 245 -11.22 -15.52 2.28
C GLU A 245 -11.54 -14.53 3.41
N LEU A 246 -12.82 -14.16 3.54
CA LEU A 246 -13.28 -13.17 4.50
C LEU A 246 -13.63 -13.76 5.87
N ASP A 247 -13.85 -15.08 5.95
CA ASP A 247 -14.28 -15.81 7.15
C ASP A 247 -13.15 -16.13 8.15
N LEU A 248 -11.94 -15.71 7.86
CA LEU A 248 -10.78 -15.97 8.72
C LEU A 248 -10.83 -15.19 10.02
N GLN A 249 -10.36 -15.83 11.09
CA GLN A 249 -10.07 -15.13 12.34
C GLN A 249 -9.06 -13.98 12.09
N PRO A 250 -9.14 -12.86 12.83
CA PRO A 250 -8.30 -11.70 12.58
C PRO A 250 -6.80 -12.03 12.45
N SER A 251 -6.24 -12.82 13.36
CA SER A 251 -4.82 -13.19 13.32
C SER A 251 -4.44 -14.04 12.11
N GLN A 252 -5.31 -14.95 11.68
CA GLN A 252 -5.12 -15.77 10.48
C GLN A 252 -5.17 -14.91 9.23
N ARG A 253 -6.17 -14.02 9.12
CA ARG A 253 -6.30 -13.08 8.02
C ARG A 253 -5.07 -12.18 7.89
N TRP A 254 -4.61 -11.61 9.02
CA TRP A 254 -3.44 -10.74 9.05
C TRP A 254 -2.19 -11.44 8.55
N ARG A 255 -1.96 -12.68 8.94
CA ARG A 255 -0.81 -13.49 8.51
C ARG A 255 -0.93 -13.90 7.05
N MET A 256 -2.08 -14.43 6.65
CA MET A 256 -2.29 -14.94 5.29
C MET A 256 -2.10 -13.83 4.25
N TYR A 257 -2.74 -12.65 4.46
CA TYR A 257 -2.62 -11.55 3.51
C TYR A 257 -1.27 -10.83 3.57
N ALA A 258 -0.54 -10.86 4.69
CA ALA A 258 0.85 -10.43 4.73
C ALA A 258 1.74 -11.33 3.86
N ASN A 259 1.59 -12.65 3.96
CA ASN A 259 2.36 -13.60 3.15
C ASN A 259 2.01 -13.49 1.64
N ARG A 260 0.72 -13.30 1.29
CA ARG A 260 0.32 -13.06 -0.11
C ARG A 260 0.92 -11.75 -0.64
N HIS A 261 0.93 -10.72 0.18
CA HIS A 261 1.51 -9.42 -0.16
C HIS A 261 3.04 -9.50 -0.35
N GLU A 262 3.74 -10.24 0.50
CA GLU A 262 5.18 -10.47 0.34
C GLU A 262 5.49 -11.20 -0.98
N LYS A 263 4.78 -12.30 -1.25
CA LYS A 263 4.92 -13.03 -2.52
C LYS A 263 4.66 -12.15 -3.74
N LEU A 264 3.67 -11.27 -3.67
CA LEU A 264 3.36 -10.31 -4.73
C LEU A 264 4.58 -9.44 -5.05
N TRP A 265 5.22 -8.86 -4.03
CA TRP A 265 6.36 -7.97 -4.23
C TRP A 265 7.65 -8.69 -4.61
N VAL A 266 7.85 -9.91 -4.16
CA VAL A 266 8.94 -10.78 -4.67
C VAL A 266 8.72 -11.09 -6.15
N THR A 267 7.48 -11.39 -6.55
CA THR A 267 7.15 -11.61 -7.97
C THR A 267 7.37 -10.34 -8.81
N PHE A 268 6.94 -9.18 -8.32
CA PHE A 268 7.20 -7.88 -8.95
C PHE A 268 8.70 -7.65 -9.19
N THR A 269 9.52 -7.86 -8.16
CA THR A 269 10.98 -7.67 -8.24
C THR A 269 11.61 -8.61 -9.27
N GLY A 270 11.15 -9.86 -9.30
CA GLY A 270 11.60 -10.84 -10.31
C GLY A 270 11.18 -10.44 -11.74
N GLU A 271 10.00 -9.88 -11.92
CA GLU A 271 9.56 -9.36 -13.21
C GLU A 271 10.37 -8.13 -13.62
N ALA A 272 10.63 -7.20 -12.71
CA ALA A 272 11.45 -6.02 -12.96
C ALA A 272 12.86 -6.41 -13.44
N VAL A 273 13.48 -7.38 -12.77
CA VAL A 273 14.81 -7.91 -13.15
C VAL A 273 14.79 -8.55 -14.54
N ARG A 274 13.77 -9.33 -14.88
CA ARG A 274 13.63 -9.92 -16.22
C ARG A 274 13.44 -8.86 -17.30
N ARG A 275 12.58 -7.85 -17.04
CA ARG A 275 12.34 -6.74 -17.97
C ARG A 275 13.59 -5.88 -18.17
N ALA A 276 14.43 -5.74 -17.15
CA ALA A 276 15.74 -5.09 -17.24
C ALA A 276 16.77 -5.91 -17.99
N GLY A 277 16.49 -7.15 -18.38
CA GLY A 277 17.44 -8.06 -19.04
C GLY A 277 18.56 -8.57 -18.13
N MET A 278 18.40 -8.47 -16.80
CA MET A 278 19.44 -8.80 -15.81
C MET A 278 19.11 -10.10 -15.06
N THR A 279 18.80 -11.15 -15.80
CA THR A 279 18.32 -12.44 -15.26
C THR A 279 19.26 -13.11 -14.27
N ASP A 280 20.56 -12.81 -14.31
CA ASP A 280 21.55 -13.32 -13.35
C ASP A 280 21.22 -12.95 -11.90
N LEU A 281 20.55 -11.81 -11.68
CA LEU A 281 20.10 -11.39 -10.35
C LEU A 281 19.02 -12.30 -9.73
N LEU A 282 18.35 -13.14 -10.53
CA LEU A 282 17.36 -14.10 -10.02
C LEU A 282 18.01 -15.18 -9.14
N ASP A 283 19.26 -15.54 -9.45
CA ASP A 283 20.03 -16.59 -8.78
C ASP A 283 21.21 -16.03 -7.97
N THR A 284 21.41 -14.70 -7.98
CA THR A 284 22.47 -14.03 -7.20
C THR A 284 22.04 -13.94 -5.74
N ASP A 285 22.94 -14.29 -4.82
CA ASP A 285 22.72 -14.12 -3.39
C ASP A 285 22.47 -12.66 -3.04
N GLY A 286 21.51 -12.44 -2.14
CA GLY A 286 21.19 -11.13 -1.62
C GLY A 286 22.20 -10.63 -0.60
N LEU A 287 22.29 -9.32 -0.44
CA LEU A 287 23.02 -8.69 0.67
C LEU A 287 22.26 -8.87 1.97
N THR A 288 22.99 -9.20 3.03
CA THR A 288 22.45 -9.12 4.40
C THR A 288 22.14 -7.67 4.76
N LYS A 289 21.34 -7.44 5.83
CA LYS A 289 21.02 -6.09 6.31
C LYS A 289 22.27 -5.26 6.55
N ARG A 290 23.31 -5.85 7.15
CA ARG A 290 24.56 -5.16 7.46
C ARG A 290 25.32 -4.80 6.20
N GLU A 291 25.51 -5.73 5.28
CA GLU A 291 26.19 -5.49 4.01
C GLU A 291 25.47 -4.40 3.21
N PHE A 292 24.14 -4.45 3.12
CA PHE A 292 23.36 -3.40 2.47
C PHE A 292 23.59 -2.04 3.12
N ALA A 293 23.51 -1.94 4.45
CA ALA A 293 23.78 -0.70 5.16
C ALA A 293 25.22 -0.20 4.93
N ASP A 294 26.22 -1.10 4.88
CA ASP A 294 27.62 -0.73 4.64
C ASP A 294 27.78 -0.14 3.21
N THR A 295 27.18 -0.75 2.19
CA THR A 295 27.19 -0.18 0.82
C THR A 295 26.49 1.17 0.71
N LEU A 296 25.50 1.46 1.56
CA LEU A 296 24.81 2.75 1.60
C LEU A 296 25.66 3.86 2.23
N ARG A 297 26.53 3.54 3.19
CA ARG A 297 27.47 4.51 3.80
C ARG A 297 28.51 5.02 2.81
N GLU A 298 28.92 4.19 1.86
CA GLU A 298 29.91 4.55 0.82
C GLU A 298 29.39 5.62 -0.16
N LEU A 299 28.09 5.94 -0.13
CA LEU A 299 27.44 6.97 -0.97
C LEU A 299 27.39 8.37 -0.35
N GLY A 300 27.62 8.48 0.93
CA GLY A 300 27.60 9.72 1.67
C GLY A 300 28.97 10.21 1.99
#